data_3e9fda2d289f44596307e052a3f3e678
#
_entry.id   3e9fda2d289f44596307e052a3f3e678
#
_cell.length_a   1.000
_cell.length_b   1.000
_cell.length_c   1.000
_cell.angle_alpha   90.00
_cell.angle_beta   90.00
_cell.angle_gamma   90.00
#
_symmetry.space_group_name_H-M   'P 1'
#
loop_
_entity.id
_entity.type
_entity.pdbx_description
1 polymer ?
#
loop_
_entity_poly.entity_id
_entity_poly.type
_entity_poly.pdbx_seq_one_letter_code
_entity_poly.pdbx_strand_id
1 'polypeptide(L)'
;LKKASADSQRLDMNRSGTHTVKSWVLMWYEVYAEPRLRENTKDYYLNYINNHIIPELGDIKLDKLTTIQIQKFYNDLQKNGRVQRYQHIELKNKGLSVRVVHGIHTLLNNCLEQAVAERLILVNPTRGCKLPKMEKREMKVLPEEKIRPYLMEADKRGLLAPFYLELTTGLRRGELLALLWTDLDVENRTISITKQVTRTKGELVVSQPKTHNSIRVLPVSQQAVELLVEEHKKHPGNPYMFPSPKTGGMFDPDSFRHTHEKILKAIGAEHIRFHDLRHTFATLSLKNGVDVKTLSSTLGHYSAGLTLSTYTHATPDMMREAADTMG
;
A
#
# COMPACT_ATOMS: atom_id res chain seq x y z
N LEU A 1 20.65 35.67 -25.63
CA LEU A 1 19.85 35.06 -24.52
C LEU A 1 18.34 35.00 -24.83
N LYS A 2 17.71 36.06 -25.37
CA LYS A 2 16.28 36.06 -25.72
C LYS A 2 15.90 35.12 -26.89
N LYS A 3 16.79 34.90 -27.88
CA LYS A 3 16.55 33.94 -28.98
C LYS A 3 16.59 32.49 -28.53
N ALA A 4 17.50 32.11 -27.63
CA ALA A 4 17.58 30.76 -27.08
C ALA A 4 16.38 30.38 -26.24
N SER A 5 15.75 31.34 -25.53
CA SER A 5 14.52 31.15 -24.76
C SER A 5 13.27 30.94 -25.65
N ALA A 6 13.21 31.56 -26.83
CA ALA A 6 12.09 31.39 -27.76
C ALA A 6 12.17 30.04 -28.54
N ASP A 7 13.35 29.55 -28.82
CA ASP A 7 13.54 28.25 -29.49
C ASP A 7 13.24 27.05 -28.56
N SER A 8 13.35 27.22 -27.23
CA SER A 8 13.03 26.18 -26.27
C SER A 8 11.50 25.91 -26.13
N GLN A 9 10.66 26.81 -26.62
CA GLN A 9 9.19 26.70 -26.56
C GLN A 9 8.52 26.30 -27.88
N ARG A 10 9.32 26.04 -28.94
CA ARG A 10 8.75 25.62 -30.22
C ARG A 10 8.48 24.11 -30.24
N LEU A 11 7.30 23.75 -30.76
CA LEU A 11 6.98 22.35 -31.08
C LEU A 11 7.96 21.84 -32.12
N ASP A 12 8.36 20.57 -32.01
CA ASP A 12 9.01 19.87 -33.13
C ASP A 12 7.92 19.61 -34.20
N MET A 13 7.85 20.51 -35.18
CA MET A 13 6.85 20.47 -36.25
C MET A 13 6.88 19.16 -37.05
N ASN A 14 7.98 18.44 -37.07
CA ASN A 14 8.13 17.16 -37.75
C ASN A 14 7.55 16.00 -36.91
N ARG A 15 7.39 16.18 -35.61
CA ARG A 15 6.84 15.17 -34.68
C ARG A 15 5.47 15.54 -34.11
N SER A 16 5.14 16.84 -34.13
CA SER A 16 3.84 17.33 -33.71
C SER A 16 2.74 16.76 -34.59
N GLY A 17 1.72 16.15 -33.99
CA GLY A 17 0.58 15.58 -34.70
C GLY A 17 0.74 14.15 -35.23
N THR A 18 1.91 13.51 -35.06
CA THR A 18 2.13 12.11 -35.45
C THR A 18 1.57 11.11 -34.43
N HIS A 19 1.45 11.53 -33.17
CA HIS A 19 1.00 10.66 -32.10
C HIS A 19 -0.46 10.87 -31.71
N THR A 20 -1.16 9.75 -31.48
CA THR A 20 -2.39 9.75 -30.69
C THR A 20 -2.04 9.57 -29.21
N VAL A 21 -3.00 9.82 -28.31
CA VAL A 21 -2.82 9.55 -26.87
C VAL A 21 -2.45 8.08 -26.65
N LYS A 22 -3.08 7.16 -27.39
CA LYS A 22 -2.77 5.71 -27.34
C LYS A 22 -1.33 5.43 -27.72
N SER A 23 -0.88 5.91 -28.89
CA SER A 23 0.48 5.61 -29.35
C SER A 23 1.53 6.21 -28.43
N TRP A 24 1.29 7.41 -27.89
CA TRP A 24 2.22 8.06 -26.98
C TRP A 24 2.26 7.40 -25.60
N VAL A 25 1.10 7.10 -24.98
CA VAL A 25 1.08 6.52 -23.64
C VAL A 25 1.73 5.13 -23.60
N LEU A 26 1.57 4.33 -24.66
CA LEU A 26 2.22 3.02 -24.77
C LEU A 26 3.74 3.16 -24.93
N MET A 27 4.21 4.04 -25.82
CA MET A 27 5.64 4.34 -25.99
C MET A 27 6.25 4.91 -24.70
N TRP A 28 5.57 5.86 -24.07
CA TRP A 28 6.01 6.43 -22.79
C TRP A 28 6.11 5.36 -21.69
N TYR A 29 5.13 4.46 -21.63
CA TYR A 29 5.15 3.38 -20.64
C TYR A 29 6.39 2.49 -20.85
N GLU A 30 6.59 2.01 -22.07
CA GLU A 30 7.70 1.11 -22.42
C GLU A 30 9.08 1.75 -22.18
N VAL A 31 9.27 2.98 -22.66
CA VAL A 31 10.59 3.63 -22.67
C VAL A 31 10.91 4.31 -21.33
N TYR A 32 9.95 5.00 -20.72
CA TYR A 32 10.23 5.87 -19.57
C TYR A 32 9.74 5.32 -18.24
N ALA A 33 8.61 4.61 -18.22
CA ALA A 33 7.97 4.19 -16.98
C ALA A 33 8.40 2.77 -16.58
N GLU A 34 8.21 1.79 -17.44
CA GLU A 34 8.41 0.38 -17.13
C GLU A 34 9.79 0.06 -16.53
N PRO A 35 10.92 0.56 -17.04
CA PRO A 35 12.25 0.23 -16.51
C PRO A 35 12.48 0.68 -15.06
N ARG A 36 11.69 1.65 -14.59
CA ARG A 36 11.81 2.26 -13.25
C ARG A 36 10.76 1.76 -12.26
N LEU A 37 9.74 1.04 -12.75
CA LEU A 37 8.62 0.60 -11.94
C LEU A 37 8.84 -0.79 -11.36
N ARG A 38 8.32 -1.01 -10.15
CA ARG A 38 8.20 -2.35 -9.57
C ARG A 38 7.03 -3.10 -10.22
N GLU A 39 7.09 -4.44 -10.27
CA GLU A 39 6.10 -5.28 -10.94
C GLU A 39 4.64 -4.95 -10.57
N ASN A 40 4.32 -4.83 -9.28
CA ASN A 40 2.96 -4.47 -8.87
C ASN A 40 2.53 -3.08 -9.39
N THR A 41 3.45 -2.14 -9.57
CA THR A 41 3.12 -0.82 -10.11
C THR A 41 2.95 -0.89 -11.63
N LYS A 42 3.71 -1.74 -12.31
CA LYS A 42 3.52 -2.02 -13.74
C LYS A 42 2.11 -2.53 -14.02
N ASP A 43 1.62 -3.50 -13.22
CA ASP A 43 0.27 -4.04 -13.35
C ASP A 43 -0.81 -2.96 -13.17
N TYR A 44 -0.64 -2.05 -12.19
CA TYR A 44 -1.55 -0.91 -12.02
C TYR A 44 -1.51 0.06 -13.22
N TYR A 45 -0.32 0.38 -13.73
CA TYR A 45 -0.17 1.28 -14.87
C TYR A 45 -0.79 0.70 -16.12
N LEU A 46 -0.51 -0.56 -16.44
CA LEU A 46 -1.11 -1.25 -17.58
C LEU A 46 -2.65 -1.35 -17.45
N ASN A 47 -3.15 -1.60 -16.23
CA ASN A 47 -4.59 -1.58 -15.99
C ASN A 47 -5.20 -0.20 -16.26
N TYR A 48 -4.57 0.89 -15.79
CA TYR A 48 -5.05 2.25 -16.02
C TYR A 48 -5.00 2.62 -17.51
N ILE A 49 -3.93 2.25 -18.19
CA ILE A 49 -3.73 2.53 -19.62
C ILE A 49 -4.78 1.78 -20.45
N ASN A 50 -4.85 0.45 -20.32
CA ASN A 50 -5.65 -0.39 -21.19
C ASN A 50 -7.16 -0.33 -20.92
N ASN A 51 -7.55 -0.18 -19.64
CA ASN A 51 -8.96 -0.25 -19.26
C ASN A 51 -9.62 1.11 -19.11
N HIS A 52 -8.85 2.20 -19.06
CA HIS A 52 -9.43 3.53 -18.82
C HIS A 52 -8.93 4.58 -19.81
N ILE A 53 -7.62 4.75 -19.99
CA ILE A 53 -7.08 5.84 -20.80
C ILE A 53 -7.29 5.58 -22.29
N ILE A 54 -6.89 4.43 -22.78
CA ILE A 54 -6.99 4.08 -24.21
C ILE A 54 -8.45 4.06 -24.68
N PRO A 55 -9.42 3.43 -23.97
CA PRO A 55 -10.80 3.39 -24.46
C PRO A 55 -11.44 4.78 -24.63
N GLU A 56 -11.11 5.73 -23.77
CA GLU A 56 -11.78 7.03 -23.72
C GLU A 56 -11.01 8.15 -24.44
N LEU A 57 -9.68 8.12 -24.39
CA LEU A 57 -8.84 9.19 -24.89
C LEU A 57 -7.91 8.74 -26.04
N GLY A 58 -7.78 7.43 -26.26
CA GLY A 58 -6.72 6.84 -27.08
C GLY A 58 -6.65 7.35 -28.52
N ASP A 59 -7.79 7.59 -29.16
CA ASP A 59 -7.88 7.98 -30.57
C ASP A 59 -7.67 9.50 -30.78
N ILE A 60 -7.65 10.27 -29.70
CA ILE A 60 -7.43 11.72 -29.77
C ILE A 60 -5.97 11.97 -30.16
N LYS A 61 -5.74 12.85 -31.12
CA LYS A 61 -4.39 13.34 -31.43
C LYS A 61 -3.81 14.06 -30.21
N LEU A 62 -2.55 13.77 -29.88
CA LEU A 62 -1.90 14.24 -28.66
C LEU A 62 -1.90 15.79 -28.56
N ASP A 63 -1.69 16.47 -29.69
CA ASP A 63 -1.68 17.93 -29.82
C ASP A 63 -3.11 18.55 -29.76
N LYS A 64 -4.15 17.72 -29.85
CA LYS A 64 -5.57 18.13 -29.77
C LYS A 64 -6.23 17.78 -28.43
N LEU A 65 -5.49 17.11 -27.55
CA LEU A 65 -6.01 16.76 -26.23
C LEU A 65 -6.17 18.02 -25.36
N THR A 66 -7.37 18.25 -24.88
CA THR A 66 -7.71 19.47 -24.11
C THR A 66 -7.98 19.16 -22.64
N THR A 67 -7.80 20.14 -21.77
CA THR A 67 -8.15 20.07 -20.33
C THR A 67 -9.62 19.67 -20.12
N ILE A 68 -10.54 20.19 -20.96
CA ILE A 68 -11.97 19.86 -20.85
C ILE A 68 -12.23 18.39 -21.13
N GLN A 69 -11.58 17.78 -22.11
CA GLN A 69 -11.72 16.35 -22.41
C GLN A 69 -11.22 15.50 -21.25
N ILE A 70 -10.07 15.83 -20.68
CA ILE A 70 -9.51 15.13 -19.52
C ILE A 70 -10.41 15.31 -18.27
N GLN A 71 -10.95 16.52 -18.06
CA GLN A 71 -11.86 16.74 -16.94
C GLN A 71 -13.16 15.93 -17.06
N LYS A 72 -13.74 15.86 -18.27
CA LYS A 72 -14.90 15.00 -18.55
C LYS A 72 -14.58 13.54 -18.29
N PHE A 73 -13.41 13.06 -18.75
CA PHE A 73 -12.92 11.72 -18.50
C PHE A 73 -12.84 11.42 -17.00
N TYR A 74 -12.24 12.28 -16.18
CA TYR A 74 -12.19 12.07 -14.72
C TYR A 74 -13.57 12.05 -14.06
N ASN A 75 -14.47 12.90 -14.52
CA ASN A 75 -15.85 12.93 -14.02
C ASN A 75 -16.60 11.63 -14.36
N ASP A 76 -16.38 11.09 -15.57
CA ASP A 76 -16.98 9.82 -15.98
C ASP A 76 -16.38 8.64 -15.24
N LEU A 77 -15.08 8.60 -15.02
CA LEU A 77 -14.43 7.57 -14.19
C LEU A 77 -15.07 7.47 -12.79
N GLN A 78 -15.47 8.60 -12.19
CA GLN A 78 -16.14 8.60 -10.90
C GLN A 78 -17.57 8.02 -10.94
N LYS A 79 -18.25 8.13 -12.07
CA LYS A 79 -19.63 7.67 -12.24
C LYS A 79 -19.71 6.24 -12.76
N ASN A 80 -18.91 5.93 -13.78
CA ASN A 80 -19.06 4.74 -14.62
C ASN A 80 -17.75 3.97 -14.83
N GLY A 81 -16.62 4.42 -14.29
CA GLY A 81 -15.29 3.92 -14.64
C GLY A 81 -14.99 2.48 -14.20
N ARG A 82 -15.89 1.81 -13.48
CA ARG A 82 -15.62 0.44 -13.02
C ARG A 82 -15.84 -0.56 -14.13
N VAL A 83 -14.78 -1.25 -14.53
CA VAL A 83 -14.84 -2.32 -15.53
C VAL A 83 -15.51 -3.55 -14.94
N GLN A 84 -16.57 -4.01 -15.59
CA GLN A 84 -17.28 -5.22 -15.20
C GLN A 84 -16.50 -6.45 -15.67
N ARG A 85 -15.95 -7.21 -14.73
CA ARG A 85 -15.15 -8.41 -15.03
C ARG A 85 -16.00 -9.68 -15.20
N TYR A 86 -17.16 -9.71 -14.56
CA TYR A 86 -18.06 -10.87 -14.56
C TYR A 86 -19.48 -10.44 -14.93
N GLN A 87 -20.01 -10.99 -16.02
CA GLN A 87 -21.34 -10.61 -16.55
C GLN A 87 -22.50 -10.93 -15.58
N HIS A 88 -22.33 -11.95 -14.73
CA HIS A 88 -23.35 -12.41 -13.78
C HIS A 88 -23.33 -11.67 -12.43
N ILE A 89 -22.42 -10.71 -12.23
CA ILE A 89 -22.33 -9.94 -11.00
C ILE A 89 -22.72 -8.50 -11.28
N GLU A 90 -23.86 -8.06 -10.80
CA GLU A 90 -24.26 -6.67 -10.91
C GLU A 90 -23.38 -5.78 -10.01
N LEU A 91 -22.80 -4.74 -10.59
CA LEU A 91 -21.98 -3.80 -9.86
C LEU A 91 -22.88 -2.84 -9.06
N LYS A 92 -22.89 -2.96 -7.73
CA LYS A 92 -23.57 -2.03 -6.83
C LYS A 92 -23.07 -0.58 -6.97
N ASN A 93 -21.83 -0.40 -7.35
CA ASN A 93 -21.21 0.91 -7.60
C ASN A 93 -20.43 0.82 -8.92
N LYS A 94 -20.81 1.64 -9.89
CA LYS A 94 -20.21 1.70 -11.22
C LYS A 94 -18.99 2.64 -11.28
N GLY A 95 -18.82 3.52 -10.30
CA GLY A 95 -17.74 4.50 -10.27
C GLY A 95 -16.43 3.96 -9.68
N LEU A 96 -15.32 4.53 -10.08
CA LEU A 96 -14.03 4.31 -9.45
C LEU A 96 -13.90 5.10 -8.14
N SER A 97 -13.09 4.58 -7.22
CA SER A 97 -12.76 5.33 -6.01
C SER A 97 -11.93 6.57 -6.35
N VAL A 98 -12.08 7.62 -5.55
CA VAL A 98 -11.29 8.85 -5.67
C VAL A 98 -9.78 8.57 -5.77
N ARG A 99 -9.28 7.61 -4.99
CA ARG A 99 -7.87 7.22 -5.00
C ARG A 99 -7.41 6.65 -6.35
N VAL A 100 -8.26 5.86 -7.02
CA VAL A 100 -7.94 5.31 -8.34
C VAL A 100 -7.93 6.42 -9.39
N VAL A 101 -8.88 7.35 -9.34
CA VAL A 101 -8.90 8.52 -10.24
C VAL A 101 -7.63 9.37 -10.08
N HIS A 102 -7.16 9.59 -8.84
CA HIS A 102 -5.88 10.25 -8.57
C HIS A 102 -4.69 9.46 -9.12
N GLY A 103 -4.71 8.13 -9.04
CA GLY A 103 -3.68 7.27 -9.63
C GLY A 103 -3.61 7.41 -11.15
N ILE A 104 -4.76 7.39 -11.82
CA ILE A 104 -4.87 7.60 -13.27
C ILE A 104 -4.38 9.01 -13.66
N HIS A 105 -4.78 10.04 -12.89
CA HIS A 105 -4.29 11.40 -13.10
C HIS A 105 -2.77 11.48 -12.97
N THR A 106 -2.19 10.89 -11.93
CA THR A 106 -0.74 10.91 -11.72
C THR A 106 0.01 10.26 -12.89
N LEU A 107 -0.48 9.12 -13.40
CA LEU A 107 0.08 8.48 -14.57
C LEU A 107 -0.01 9.38 -15.79
N LEU A 108 -1.22 9.88 -16.11
CA LEU A 108 -1.48 10.69 -17.28
C LEU A 108 -0.70 12.02 -17.23
N ASN A 109 -0.61 12.64 -16.04
CA ASN A 109 0.20 13.83 -15.83
C ASN A 109 1.67 13.58 -16.13
N ASN A 110 2.27 12.51 -15.60
CA ASN A 110 3.67 12.18 -15.84
C ASN A 110 3.93 11.88 -17.33
N CYS A 111 3.02 11.16 -17.97
CA CYS A 111 3.08 10.86 -19.40
C CYS A 111 3.05 12.13 -20.25
N LEU A 112 2.16 13.07 -19.94
CA LEU A 112 2.01 14.30 -20.69
C LEU A 112 3.10 15.36 -20.33
N GLU A 113 3.65 15.34 -19.11
CA GLU A 113 4.86 16.13 -18.80
C GLU A 113 6.05 15.68 -19.67
N GLN A 114 6.20 14.36 -19.88
CA GLN A 114 7.23 13.87 -20.79
C GLN A 114 6.95 14.29 -22.23
N ALA A 115 5.69 14.32 -22.66
CA ALA A 115 5.34 14.84 -24.00
C ALA A 115 5.70 16.32 -24.20
N VAL A 116 5.58 17.12 -23.13
CA VAL A 116 6.07 18.51 -23.13
C VAL A 116 7.59 18.56 -23.24
N ALA A 117 8.29 17.72 -22.47
CA ALA A 117 9.76 17.62 -22.52
C ALA A 117 10.27 17.21 -23.90
N GLU A 118 9.58 16.28 -24.58
CA GLU A 118 9.86 15.84 -25.96
C GLU A 118 9.35 16.83 -27.02
N ARG A 119 8.76 17.95 -26.62
CA ARG A 119 8.23 18.99 -27.52
C ARG A 119 7.12 18.49 -28.45
N LEU A 120 6.40 17.46 -28.06
CA LEU A 120 5.22 16.95 -28.80
C LEU A 120 3.97 17.80 -28.54
N ILE A 121 3.89 18.41 -27.36
CA ILE A 121 2.86 19.37 -26.98
C ILE A 121 3.49 20.56 -26.23
N LEU A 122 2.85 21.72 -26.29
CA LEU A 122 3.39 22.93 -25.65
C LEU A 122 3.13 22.96 -24.14
N VAL A 123 1.96 22.47 -23.72
CA VAL A 123 1.49 22.55 -22.34
C VAL A 123 0.81 21.24 -21.98
N ASN A 124 1.04 20.79 -20.77
CA ASN A 124 0.35 19.62 -20.24
C ASN A 124 -1.11 19.98 -19.87
N PRO A 125 -2.12 19.42 -20.57
CA PRO A 125 -3.51 19.75 -20.32
C PRO A 125 -4.07 19.21 -19.01
N THR A 126 -3.37 18.30 -18.31
CA THR A 126 -3.81 17.81 -16.99
C THR A 126 -3.66 18.86 -15.90
N ARG A 127 -2.73 19.84 -16.05
CA ARG A 127 -2.45 20.86 -15.02
C ARG A 127 -3.66 21.71 -14.66
N GLY A 128 -4.61 21.90 -15.60
CA GLY A 128 -5.85 22.64 -15.37
C GLY A 128 -6.99 21.82 -14.79
N CYS A 129 -6.84 20.50 -14.63
CA CYS A 129 -7.91 19.63 -14.16
C CYS A 129 -8.11 19.72 -12.64
N LYS A 130 -9.37 19.63 -12.23
CA LYS A 130 -9.77 19.55 -10.82
C LYS A 130 -10.08 18.11 -10.45
N LEU A 131 -9.34 17.59 -9.48
CA LEU A 131 -9.57 16.25 -8.97
C LEU A 131 -10.60 16.25 -7.83
N PRO A 132 -11.31 15.14 -7.64
CA PRO A 132 -12.20 14.98 -6.51
C PRO A 132 -11.40 15.04 -5.20
N LYS A 133 -12.01 15.62 -4.16
CA LYS A 133 -11.38 15.74 -2.84
C LYS A 133 -11.17 14.36 -2.22
N MET A 134 -9.95 14.08 -1.78
CA MET A 134 -9.67 12.89 -0.99
C MET A 134 -10.14 13.09 0.45
N GLU A 135 -11.07 12.29 0.87
CA GLU A 135 -11.46 12.24 2.29
C GLU A 135 -10.38 11.54 3.10
N LYS A 136 -9.97 12.13 4.21
CA LYS A 136 -9.15 11.43 5.20
C LYS A 136 -10.03 10.35 5.83
N ARG A 137 -9.66 9.09 5.62
CA ARG A 137 -10.28 8.00 6.37
C ARG A 137 -9.67 7.99 7.77
N GLU A 138 -10.52 7.97 8.77
CA GLU A 138 -10.08 7.72 10.13
C GLU A 138 -9.41 6.35 10.23
N MET A 139 -8.32 6.30 10.98
CA MET A 139 -7.66 5.05 11.29
C MET A 139 -8.52 4.28 12.27
N LYS A 140 -8.83 3.04 11.90
CA LYS A 140 -9.47 2.11 12.81
C LYS A 140 -8.39 1.30 13.53
N VAL A 141 -8.61 1.07 14.80
CA VAL A 141 -7.78 0.20 15.63
C VAL A 141 -8.66 -0.89 16.24
N LEU A 142 -8.06 -2.02 16.57
CA LEU A 142 -8.74 -3.04 17.36
C LEU A 142 -8.90 -2.52 18.79
N PRO A 143 -10.11 -2.40 19.34
CA PRO A 143 -10.31 -1.97 20.70
C PRO A 143 -9.57 -2.88 21.69
N GLU A 144 -9.04 -2.31 22.76
CA GLU A 144 -8.19 -3.02 23.72
C GLU A 144 -8.90 -4.24 24.34
N GLU A 145 -10.19 -4.08 24.67
CA GLU A 145 -11.05 -5.16 25.19
C GLU A 145 -11.29 -6.29 24.17
N LYS A 146 -11.07 -6.06 22.89
CA LYS A 146 -11.20 -7.07 21.82
C LYS A 146 -9.90 -7.83 21.52
N ILE A 147 -8.74 -7.37 22.05
CA ILE A 147 -7.43 -8.01 21.78
C ILE A 147 -7.40 -9.44 22.33
N ARG A 148 -7.79 -9.64 23.59
CA ARG A 148 -7.83 -10.96 24.19
C ARG A 148 -8.79 -11.91 23.46
N PRO A 149 -10.06 -11.56 23.21
CA PRO A 149 -10.96 -12.38 22.38
C PRO A 149 -10.38 -12.68 20.99
N TYR A 150 -9.72 -11.73 20.36
CA TYR A 150 -9.09 -11.88 19.05
C TYR A 150 -7.99 -12.96 19.08
N LEU A 151 -7.09 -12.91 20.05
CA LEU A 151 -6.02 -13.89 20.21
C LEU A 151 -6.56 -15.28 20.58
N MET A 152 -7.58 -15.36 21.43
CA MET A 152 -8.24 -16.64 21.76
C MET A 152 -8.90 -17.28 20.53
N GLU A 153 -9.51 -16.48 19.66
CA GLU A 153 -10.10 -17.00 18.42
C GLU A 153 -9.02 -17.37 17.38
N ALA A 154 -7.89 -16.65 17.35
CA ALA A 154 -6.71 -17.01 16.56
C ALA A 154 -6.12 -18.35 17.03
N ASP A 155 -6.05 -18.58 18.34
CA ASP A 155 -5.55 -19.83 18.94
C ASP A 155 -6.41 -21.03 18.54
N LYS A 156 -7.74 -20.93 18.62
CA LYS A 156 -8.68 -21.97 18.15
C LYS A 156 -8.46 -22.35 16.69
N ARG A 157 -7.86 -21.46 15.89
CA ARG A 157 -7.54 -21.69 14.48
C ARG A 157 -6.10 -22.17 14.25
N GLY A 158 -5.32 -22.37 15.34
CA GLY A 158 -3.92 -22.73 15.27
C GLY A 158 -3.01 -21.61 14.74
N LEU A 159 -3.43 -20.36 14.89
CA LEU A 159 -2.73 -19.18 14.36
C LEU A 159 -2.47 -18.11 15.45
N LEU A 160 -2.33 -18.55 16.71
CA LEU A 160 -2.02 -17.62 17.81
C LEU A 160 -0.69 -16.90 17.56
N ALA A 161 0.37 -17.64 17.25
CA ALA A 161 1.72 -17.11 17.14
C ALA A 161 1.86 -15.97 16.12
N PRO A 162 1.40 -16.10 14.85
CA PRO A 162 1.51 -15.00 13.89
C PRO A 162 0.68 -13.77 14.26
N PHE A 163 -0.52 -13.93 14.81
CA PHE A 163 -1.33 -12.77 15.20
C PHE A 163 -0.84 -12.11 16.49
N TYR A 164 -0.29 -12.88 17.42
CA TYR A 164 0.37 -12.35 18.60
C TYR A 164 1.61 -11.52 18.22
N LEU A 165 2.45 -12.07 17.36
CA LEU A 165 3.64 -11.37 16.87
C LEU A 165 3.27 -10.07 16.14
N GLU A 166 2.23 -10.09 15.30
CA GLU A 166 1.73 -8.89 14.61
C GLU A 166 1.30 -7.80 15.61
N LEU A 167 0.52 -8.15 16.61
CA LEU A 167 0.01 -7.22 17.62
C LEU A 167 1.08 -6.70 18.59
N THR A 168 2.21 -7.39 18.72
CA THR A 168 3.31 -7.00 19.62
C THR A 168 4.51 -6.36 18.92
N THR A 169 4.56 -6.43 17.59
CA THR A 169 5.68 -5.88 16.79
C THR A 169 5.23 -4.91 15.69
N GLY A 170 3.98 -4.96 15.30
CA GLY A 170 3.45 -4.13 14.22
C GLY A 170 4.10 -4.38 12.87
N LEU A 171 4.50 -5.59 12.55
CA LEU A 171 5.09 -5.98 11.28
C LEU A 171 4.13 -5.70 10.12
N ARG A 172 4.65 -5.46 8.92
CA ARG A 172 3.80 -5.49 7.73
C ARG A 172 3.44 -6.94 7.42
N ARG A 173 2.20 -7.19 6.97
CA ARG A 173 1.73 -8.54 6.62
C ARG A 173 2.74 -9.34 5.78
N GLY A 174 3.32 -8.71 4.76
CA GLY A 174 4.31 -9.37 3.91
C GLY A 174 5.63 -9.65 4.61
N GLU A 175 6.03 -8.83 5.58
CA GLU A 175 7.22 -9.07 6.43
C GLU A 175 6.95 -10.27 7.34
N LEU A 176 5.82 -10.27 8.05
CA LEU A 176 5.40 -11.35 8.96
C LEU A 176 5.38 -12.71 8.26
N LEU A 177 4.75 -12.80 7.09
CA LEU A 177 4.58 -14.06 6.36
C LEU A 177 5.83 -14.54 5.61
N ALA A 178 6.87 -13.68 5.50
CA ALA A 178 8.15 -14.04 4.91
C ALA A 178 9.18 -14.53 5.95
N LEU A 179 8.85 -14.53 7.24
CA LEU A 179 9.76 -14.93 8.30
C LEU A 179 10.13 -16.41 8.20
N LEU A 180 11.42 -16.68 8.38
CA LEU A 180 11.98 -18.00 8.54
C LEU A 180 12.47 -18.19 9.97
N TRP A 181 12.64 -19.43 10.41
CA TRP A 181 13.21 -19.70 11.73
C TRP A 181 14.63 -19.17 11.89
N THR A 182 15.39 -19.08 10.79
CA THR A 182 16.74 -18.47 10.78
C THR A 182 16.73 -16.95 11.00
N ASP A 183 15.58 -16.28 10.95
CA ASP A 183 15.46 -14.85 11.23
C ASP A 183 15.28 -14.58 12.74
N LEU A 184 14.99 -15.60 13.56
CA LEU A 184 14.82 -15.50 15.00
C LEU A 184 16.11 -15.82 15.74
N ASP A 185 16.56 -14.89 16.54
CA ASP A 185 17.61 -15.08 17.53
C ASP A 185 16.95 -15.23 18.92
N VAL A 186 16.90 -16.46 19.42
CA VAL A 186 16.26 -16.80 20.69
C VAL A 186 17.03 -16.22 21.89
N GLU A 187 18.37 -16.25 21.82
CA GLU A 187 19.24 -15.80 22.91
C GLU A 187 19.14 -14.28 23.12
N ASN A 188 19.22 -13.53 22.01
CA ASN A 188 19.12 -12.07 22.03
C ASN A 188 17.67 -11.57 21.97
N ARG A 189 16.70 -12.46 21.80
CA ARG A 189 15.26 -12.15 21.67
C ARG A 189 15.00 -11.12 20.58
N THR A 190 15.52 -11.37 19.37
CA THR A 190 15.37 -10.49 18.24
C THR A 190 14.89 -11.21 16.99
N ILE A 191 14.20 -10.47 16.10
CA ILE A 191 13.82 -10.95 14.76
C ILE A 191 14.39 -10.00 13.71
N SER A 192 15.07 -10.56 12.73
CA SER A 192 15.65 -9.85 11.59
C SER A 192 14.62 -9.72 10.46
N ILE A 193 14.26 -8.50 10.11
CA ILE A 193 13.33 -8.21 9.02
C ILE A 193 14.13 -7.79 7.79
N THR A 194 14.33 -8.72 6.85
CA THR A 194 15.16 -8.52 5.64
C THR A 194 14.39 -8.74 4.34
N LYS A 195 13.20 -9.30 4.43
CA LYS A 195 12.39 -9.73 3.28
C LYS A 195 10.90 -9.54 3.50
N GLN A 196 10.15 -9.56 2.42
CA GLN A 196 8.69 -9.54 2.43
C GLN A 196 8.15 -10.42 1.31
N VAL A 197 6.96 -10.97 1.51
CA VAL A 197 6.21 -11.67 0.47
C VAL A 197 5.10 -10.80 -0.08
N THR A 198 4.93 -10.84 -1.38
CA THR A 198 3.84 -10.20 -2.10
C THR A 198 3.24 -11.18 -3.11
N ARG A 199 1.99 -10.97 -3.50
CA ARG A 199 1.40 -11.70 -4.62
C ARG A 199 1.52 -10.83 -5.87
N THR A 200 2.15 -11.36 -6.92
CA THR A 200 2.35 -10.68 -8.19
C THR A 200 2.00 -11.66 -9.32
N LYS A 201 1.10 -11.27 -10.22
CA LYS A 201 0.64 -12.11 -11.34
C LYS A 201 0.15 -13.51 -10.92
N GLY A 202 -0.43 -13.60 -9.71
CA GLY A 202 -0.94 -14.86 -9.16
C GLY A 202 0.07 -15.70 -8.39
N GLU A 203 1.35 -15.36 -8.42
CA GLU A 203 2.43 -16.06 -7.73
C GLU A 203 2.89 -15.34 -6.46
N LEU A 204 3.42 -16.10 -5.51
CA LEU A 204 4.05 -15.55 -4.31
C LEU A 204 5.50 -15.21 -4.62
N VAL A 205 5.84 -13.94 -4.48
CA VAL A 205 7.19 -13.42 -4.76
C VAL A 205 7.79 -12.88 -3.46
N VAL A 206 8.95 -13.42 -3.08
CA VAL A 206 9.75 -12.88 -1.99
C VAL A 206 10.69 -11.82 -2.54
N SER A 207 10.71 -10.67 -1.91
CA SER A 207 11.56 -9.54 -2.31
C SER A 207 12.11 -8.81 -1.08
N GLN A 208 13.15 -8.03 -1.29
CA GLN A 208 13.60 -7.09 -0.27
C GLN A 208 12.54 -6.01 -0.03
N PRO A 209 12.46 -5.46 1.19
CA PRO A 209 11.59 -4.35 1.51
C PRO A 209 11.84 -3.12 0.62
N LYS A 210 10.84 -2.25 0.52
CA LYS A 210 10.88 -1.09 -0.41
C LYS A 210 11.93 -0.04 -0.08
N THR A 211 12.30 0.09 1.19
CA THR A 211 13.23 1.11 1.69
C THR A 211 14.28 0.47 2.58
N HIS A 212 15.46 1.05 2.63
CA HIS A 212 16.54 0.61 3.49
C HIS A 212 16.11 0.59 4.98
N ASN A 213 15.32 1.55 5.42
CA ASN A 213 14.80 1.62 6.79
C ASN A 213 13.81 0.49 7.14
N SER A 214 13.32 -0.24 6.15
CA SER A 214 12.48 -1.42 6.40
C SER A 214 13.30 -2.66 6.77
N ILE A 215 14.60 -2.68 6.45
CA ILE A 215 15.54 -3.70 6.93
C ILE A 215 15.94 -3.31 8.35
N ARG A 216 15.57 -4.14 9.31
CA ARG A 216 15.76 -3.83 10.72
C ARG A 216 15.78 -5.09 11.57
N VAL A 217 16.34 -4.99 12.75
CA VAL A 217 16.24 -6.00 13.81
C VAL A 217 15.26 -5.51 14.86
N LEU A 218 14.30 -6.32 15.21
CA LEU A 218 13.27 -5.99 16.20
C LEU A 218 13.46 -6.81 17.46
N PRO A 219 13.52 -6.20 18.64
CA PRO A 219 13.41 -6.93 19.89
C PRO A 219 11.99 -7.50 20.04
N VAL A 220 11.90 -8.69 20.59
CA VAL A 220 10.63 -9.35 20.92
C VAL A 220 10.58 -9.70 22.41
N SER A 221 9.38 -9.73 22.96
CA SER A 221 9.20 -10.06 24.37
C SER A 221 9.56 -11.52 24.66
N GLN A 222 9.93 -11.83 25.89
CA GLN A 222 10.17 -13.21 26.33
C GLN A 222 8.97 -14.12 26.02
N GLN A 223 7.78 -13.63 26.27
CA GLN A 223 6.54 -14.34 25.99
C GLN A 223 6.35 -14.63 24.49
N ALA A 224 6.76 -13.70 23.61
CA ALA A 224 6.72 -13.94 22.16
C ALA A 224 7.71 -15.04 21.76
N VAL A 225 8.92 -15.04 22.32
CA VAL A 225 9.92 -16.08 22.05
C VAL A 225 9.42 -17.45 22.48
N GLU A 226 8.88 -17.56 23.70
CA GLU A 226 8.29 -18.83 24.20
C GLU A 226 7.19 -19.35 23.27
N LEU A 227 6.28 -18.48 22.85
CA LEU A 227 5.22 -18.83 21.91
C LEU A 227 5.77 -19.29 20.56
N LEU A 228 6.81 -18.62 20.04
CA LEU A 228 7.44 -18.98 18.78
C LEU A 228 8.20 -20.32 18.87
N VAL A 229 8.87 -20.59 20.00
CA VAL A 229 9.52 -21.89 20.25
C VAL A 229 8.50 -23.02 20.28
N GLU A 230 7.36 -22.82 20.93
CA GLU A 230 6.25 -23.81 20.91
C GLU A 230 5.66 -23.98 19.49
N GLU A 231 5.54 -22.89 18.74
CA GLU A 231 5.09 -22.97 17.34
C GLU A 231 6.06 -23.76 16.46
N HIS A 232 7.37 -23.59 16.65
CA HIS A 232 8.39 -24.34 15.91
C HIS A 232 8.26 -25.85 16.09
N LYS A 233 7.92 -26.30 17.31
CA LYS A 233 7.72 -27.74 17.60
C LYS A 233 6.55 -28.34 16.81
N LYS A 234 5.58 -27.55 16.39
CA LYS A 234 4.42 -28.03 15.60
C LYS A 234 4.79 -28.30 14.14
N HIS A 235 5.88 -27.72 13.64
CA HIS A 235 6.29 -27.79 12.24
C HIS A 235 7.77 -28.15 12.10
N PRO A 236 8.22 -29.32 12.60
CA PRO A 236 9.63 -29.71 12.61
C PRO A 236 10.18 -29.80 11.18
N GLY A 237 11.33 -29.17 10.94
CA GLY A 237 12.00 -29.16 9.64
C GLY A 237 11.38 -28.21 8.60
N ASN A 238 10.30 -27.52 8.89
CA ASN A 238 9.77 -26.50 8.00
C ASN A 238 10.57 -25.20 8.15
N PRO A 239 11.11 -24.61 7.07
CA PRO A 239 11.89 -23.38 7.17
C PRO A 239 11.05 -22.15 7.50
N TYR A 240 9.76 -22.13 7.14
CA TYR A 240 8.86 -21.00 7.37
C TYR A 240 8.42 -20.95 8.82
N MET A 241 8.47 -19.76 9.41
CA MET A 241 7.99 -19.54 10.79
C MET A 241 6.48 -19.76 10.90
N PHE A 242 5.74 -19.34 9.88
CA PHE A 242 4.28 -19.47 9.81
C PHE A 242 3.88 -20.14 8.48
N PRO A 243 4.00 -21.46 8.37
CA PRO A 243 3.64 -22.16 7.15
C PRO A 243 2.12 -22.14 6.93
N SER A 244 1.73 -22.24 5.67
CA SER A 244 0.33 -22.39 5.31
C SER A 244 -0.22 -23.71 5.85
N PRO A 245 -1.32 -23.72 6.62
CA PRO A 245 -1.91 -24.98 7.13
C PRO A 245 -2.36 -25.94 6.03
N LYS A 246 -2.58 -25.42 4.80
CA LYS A 246 -3.04 -26.24 3.67
C LYS A 246 -1.91 -26.87 2.87
N THR A 247 -0.78 -26.14 2.73
CA THR A 247 0.28 -26.54 1.81
C THR A 247 1.60 -26.84 2.49
N GLY A 248 1.77 -26.41 3.76
CA GLY A 248 3.06 -26.46 4.45
C GLY A 248 4.11 -25.46 3.92
N GLY A 249 3.81 -24.79 2.79
CA GLY A 249 4.67 -23.78 2.22
C GLY A 249 4.38 -22.38 2.77
N MET A 250 4.88 -21.37 2.08
CA MET A 250 4.65 -19.96 2.44
C MET A 250 3.14 -19.63 2.49
N PHE A 251 2.74 -18.93 3.54
CA PHE A 251 1.33 -18.55 3.71
C PHE A 251 0.95 -17.46 2.71
N ASP A 252 -0.09 -17.68 1.93
CA ASP A 252 -0.63 -16.71 1.00
C ASP A 252 -1.19 -15.48 1.73
N PRO A 253 -0.73 -14.26 1.42
CA PRO A 253 -1.15 -13.05 2.12
C PRO A 253 -2.66 -12.77 2.06
N ASP A 254 -3.34 -13.16 0.99
CA ASP A 254 -4.78 -12.93 0.87
C ASP A 254 -5.57 -13.96 1.69
N SER A 255 -5.12 -15.21 1.72
CA SER A 255 -5.69 -16.25 2.59
C SER A 255 -5.53 -15.88 4.07
N PHE A 256 -4.37 -15.34 4.45
CA PHE A 256 -4.13 -14.86 5.81
C PHE A 256 -5.04 -13.68 6.17
N ARG A 257 -5.22 -12.72 5.25
CA ARG A 257 -6.17 -11.62 5.42
C ARG A 257 -7.62 -12.12 5.60
N HIS A 258 -8.06 -13.09 4.82
CA HIS A 258 -9.39 -13.67 4.99
C HIS A 258 -9.56 -14.37 6.35
N THR A 259 -8.49 -14.95 6.90
CA THR A 259 -8.53 -15.52 8.25
C THR A 259 -8.70 -14.43 9.30
N HIS A 260 -8.00 -13.31 9.19
CA HIS A 260 -8.22 -12.14 10.04
C HIS A 260 -9.70 -11.67 10.01
N GLU A 261 -10.29 -11.55 8.81
CA GLU A 261 -11.70 -11.16 8.65
C GLU A 261 -12.65 -12.15 9.34
N LYS A 262 -12.36 -13.47 9.26
CA LYS A 262 -13.13 -14.51 9.95
C LYS A 262 -13.01 -14.42 11.48
N ILE A 263 -11.83 -14.08 12.00
CA ILE A 263 -11.60 -13.87 13.43
C ILE A 263 -12.45 -12.68 13.91
N LEU A 264 -12.36 -11.52 13.24
CA LEU A 264 -13.15 -10.34 13.59
C LEU A 264 -14.66 -10.64 13.62
N LYS A 265 -15.15 -11.35 12.60
CA LYS A 265 -16.55 -11.76 12.54
C LYS A 265 -16.95 -12.67 13.70
N ALA A 266 -16.10 -13.63 14.06
CA ALA A 266 -16.38 -14.59 15.13
C ALA A 266 -16.49 -13.93 16.51
N ILE A 267 -15.70 -12.87 16.75
CA ILE A 267 -15.72 -12.14 18.02
C ILE A 267 -16.70 -10.94 18.03
N GLY A 268 -17.49 -10.76 16.97
CA GLY A 268 -18.41 -9.63 16.82
C GLY A 268 -17.71 -8.28 16.85
N ALA A 269 -16.50 -8.19 16.31
CA ALA A 269 -15.78 -6.93 16.20
C ALA A 269 -16.10 -6.23 14.89
N GLU A 270 -16.01 -4.88 14.91
CA GLU A 270 -16.10 -4.10 13.70
C GLU A 270 -15.00 -4.51 12.71
N HIS A 271 -15.31 -4.46 11.40
CA HIS A 271 -14.34 -4.76 10.38
C HIS A 271 -13.22 -3.71 10.36
N ILE A 272 -12.01 -4.16 10.63
CA ILE A 272 -10.77 -3.45 10.42
C ILE A 272 -9.91 -4.19 9.39
N ARG A 273 -9.04 -3.49 8.68
CA ARG A 273 -8.14 -4.12 7.73
C ARG A 273 -7.00 -4.82 8.50
N PHE A 274 -6.38 -5.82 7.90
CA PHE A 274 -5.20 -6.45 8.52
C PHE A 274 -4.12 -5.42 8.91
N HIS A 275 -3.86 -4.43 8.06
CA HIS A 275 -2.88 -3.39 8.36
C HIS A 275 -3.25 -2.51 9.56
N ASP A 276 -4.51 -2.48 9.94
CA ASP A 276 -4.99 -1.73 11.11
C ASP A 276 -4.59 -2.42 12.44
N LEU A 277 -4.15 -3.70 12.43
CA LEU A 277 -3.48 -4.34 13.57
C LEU A 277 -2.14 -3.66 13.89
N ARG A 278 -1.38 -3.30 12.87
CA ARG A 278 -0.17 -2.52 13.03
C ARG A 278 -0.47 -1.10 13.57
N HIS A 279 -1.60 -0.51 13.17
CA HIS A 279 -2.07 0.75 13.75
C HIS A 279 -2.46 0.56 15.21
N THR A 280 -3.07 -0.57 15.57
CA THR A 280 -3.38 -0.96 16.96
C THR A 280 -2.10 -1.04 17.79
N PHE A 281 -1.09 -1.77 17.32
CA PHE A 281 0.23 -1.82 17.98
C PHE A 281 0.81 -0.42 18.20
N ALA A 282 0.82 0.42 17.16
CA ALA A 282 1.38 1.76 17.26
C ALA A 282 0.64 2.65 18.26
N THR A 283 -0.69 2.62 18.24
CA THR A 283 -1.53 3.40 19.16
C THR A 283 -1.32 2.96 20.61
N LEU A 284 -1.30 1.64 20.85
CA LEU A 284 -1.06 1.10 22.20
C LEU A 284 0.37 1.38 22.69
N SER A 285 1.38 1.32 21.80
CA SER A 285 2.75 1.67 22.17
C SER A 285 2.86 3.12 22.63
N LEU A 286 2.24 4.06 21.90
CA LEU A 286 2.23 5.48 22.31
C LEU A 286 1.44 5.68 23.60
N LYS A 287 0.30 5.04 23.77
CA LYS A 287 -0.50 5.08 25.01
C LYS A 287 0.30 4.58 26.21
N ASN A 288 1.18 3.59 26.00
CA ASN A 288 2.05 3.04 27.05
C ASN A 288 3.42 3.76 27.15
N GLY A 289 3.53 4.97 26.62
CA GLY A 289 4.70 5.85 26.81
C GLY A 289 5.91 5.55 25.92
N VAL A 290 5.78 4.69 24.90
CA VAL A 290 6.85 4.49 23.92
C VAL A 290 7.04 5.77 23.11
N ASP A 291 8.25 6.31 23.06
CA ASP A 291 8.54 7.52 22.33
C ASP A 291 8.39 7.32 20.80
N VAL A 292 8.04 8.41 20.10
CA VAL A 292 7.74 8.38 18.66
C VAL A 292 8.92 7.94 17.80
N LYS A 293 10.15 8.24 18.22
CA LYS A 293 11.37 7.87 17.47
C LYS A 293 11.60 6.37 17.54
N THR A 294 11.51 5.80 18.74
CA THR A 294 11.58 4.33 18.94
C THR A 294 10.47 3.62 18.19
N LEU A 295 9.22 4.09 18.29
CA LEU A 295 8.11 3.52 17.53
C LEU A 295 8.33 3.60 16.02
N SER A 296 8.82 4.74 15.51
CA SER A 296 9.11 4.92 14.09
C SER A 296 10.18 3.93 13.60
N SER A 297 11.23 3.71 14.39
CA SER A 297 12.28 2.73 14.09
C SER A 297 11.73 1.30 14.12
N THR A 298 10.95 0.93 15.11
CA THR A 298 10.29 -0.38 15.24
C THR A 298 9.41 -0.66 14.03
N LEU A 299 8.61 0.32 13.63
CA LEU A 299 7.75 0.20 12.45
C LEU A 299 8.51 0.24 11.11
N GLY A 300 9.76 0.68 11.07
CA GLY A 300 10.51 0.88 9.83
C GLY A 300 9.85 1.93 8.93
N HIS A 301 9.46 3.08 9.51
CA HIS A 301 8.97 4.23 8.78
C HIS A 301 10.15 5.04 8.22
N TYR A 302 9.94 5.65 7.05
CA TYR A 302 10.96 6.50 6.43
C TYR A 302 11.32 7.72 7.28
N SER A 303 10.35 8.26 8.03
CA SER A 303 10.58 9.39 8.93
C SER A 303 9.66 9.34 10.15
N ALA A 304 10.13 9.89 11.27
CA ALA A 304 9.32 10.07 12.48
C ALA A 304 8.11 10.98 12.21
N GLY A 305 8.22 11.93 11.26
CA GLY A 305 7.10 12.77 10.83
C GLY A 305 5.92 11.96 10.28
N LEU A 306 6.16 10.83 9.61
CA LEU A 306 5.08 9.94 9.18
C LEU A 306 4.38 9.29 10.38
N THR A 307 5.12 8.87 11.39
CA THR A 307 4.56 8.31 12.63
C THR A 307 3.76 9.39 13.38
N LEU A 308 4.32 10.59 13.53
CA LEU A 308 3.65 11.75 14.09
C LEU A 308 2.33 12.04 13.36
N SER A 309 2.36 12.30 12.06
CA SER A 309 1.17 12.65 11.28
C SER A 309 0.11 11.54 11.25
N THR A 310 0.51 10.30 11.48
CA THR A 310 -0.37 9.14 11.42
C THR A 310 -1.00 8.82 12.77
N TYR A 311 -0.23 8.93 13.87
CA TYR A 311 -0.65 8.42 15.19
C TYR A 311 -0.80 9.50 16.26
N THR A 312 -0.33 10.74 16.06
CA THR A 312 -0.45 11.81 17.04
C THR A 312 -1.74 12.64 16.90
N HIS A 313 -2.86 11.99 16.61
CA HIS A 313 -4.09 12.55 17.11
C HIS A 313 -4.10 12.23 18.62
N ALA A 314 -3.52 13.14 19.43
CA ALA A 314 -3.53 13.02 20.87
C ALA A 314 -4.96 12.71 21.31
N THR A 315 -5.16 11.54 21.91
CA THR A 315 -6.46 11.24 22.47
C THR A 315 -6.75 12.27 23.58
N PRO A 316 -8.01 12.64 23.84
CA PRO A 316 -8.35 13.51 24.97
C PRO A 316 -7.72 13.03 26.28
N ASP A 317 -7.55 11.71 26.44
CA ASP A 317 -6.94 11.11 27.63
C ASP A 317 -5.43 11.38 27.70
N MET A 318 -4.69 11.27 26.59
CA MET A 318 -3.26 11.65 26.55
C MET A 318 -3.04 13.15 26.84
N MET A 319 -3.98 14.01 26.43
CA MET A 319 -3.91 15.45 26.77
C MET A 319 -4.18 15.69 28.25
N ARG A 320 -5.09 14.94 28.88
CA ARG A 320 -5.35 15.01 30.33
C ARG A 320 -4.16 14.51 31.12
N GLU A 321 -3.62 13.33 30.80
CA GLU A 321 -2.43 12.78 31.45
C GLU A 321 -1.23 13.75 31.37
N ALA A 322 -1.01 14.38 30.20
CA ALA A 322 0.03 15.40 30.05
C ALA A 322 -0.24 16.63 30.92
N ALA A 323 -1.48 17.09 31.01
CA ALA A 323 -1.87 18.19 31.87
C ALA A 323 -1.68 17.85 33.36
N ASP A 324 -2.09 16.66 33.77
CA ASP A 324 -1.95 16.16 35.15
C ASP A 324 -0.49 15.94 35.55
N THR A 325 0.40 15.67 34.60
CA THR A 325 1.85 15.49 34.84
C THR A 325 2.56 16.85 35.01
N MET A 326 1.98 17.93 34.47
CA MET A 326 2.55 19.30 34.52
C MET A 326 1.99 20.18 35.63
N GLY A 327 0.93 19.77 36.34
CA GLY A 327 0.31 20.46 37.45
C GLY A 327 0.66 19.85 38.78
#